data_f81e0cf6e9be1f29c5301d26c36bec7b
#
_entry.id   f81e0cf6e9be1f29c5301d26c36bec7b
#
_cell.length_a   1.000
_cell.length_b   1.000
_cell.length_c   1.000
_cell.angle_alpha   90.00
_cell.angle_beta   90.00
_cell.angle_gamma   90.00
#
_symmetry.space_group_name_H-M   'P 1'
#
loop_
_entity.id
_entity.type
_entity.pdbx_description
1 polymer ?
#
loop_
_entity_poly.entity_id
_entity_poly.type
_entity_poly.pdbx_seq_one_letter_code
_entity_poly.pdbx_strand_id
1 'polypeptide(L)'
;MEEIRAPKNFIEEFIEEDIKEKGLTHIQTRFPPEPNGYLHIGHAKALAIDFTMAEKFGGSCNLRYDDTNPTKEDEEFVDAIQEDIAWLGFHWDSVFYGSDYFDQCYELAVKLIKKGVAYVCDLSKDEMREYRGTLTEPGRNSPWRDRSVEENLDLFQRMKDGEFPDGSRTLRAKIDMASPNLNMRDPAMYRIIHMTHHHQGDKWCIYPMYDFAHPIQDAIEGVTHSLCSLEYEAHRPLYNWVIEQCEFEHKPRQIEFARLNMTNTIMSKRYLRRLVEEKYVAGWDDPRMPTLCALRRRGYTPESILDFLNRVGVAKADSVVDTAMLEHCVREDLNAHAPRMMAILDPLKLIVENWPEGKTEEVEVEYLPDCSTGKRKVSFGRELYIEREDFNCNAPNKYFRLKPECEVRLKGAYVVRCSHWDTDESGNVTTVYCTYDPATRGGECERKIKGTIHWLNAKDAKPAEIRLYEDLLLPEAEGEEKEFTERLNPNSLTVVNALVEPELAQKEPGYRCQFMRTGYFCADLDYTGERPVFNRIVGLKDSFKA
;
A
#
# COMPACT_ATOMS: atom_id res chain seq x y z
N MET A 1 -5.52 -9.88 36.85
CA MET A 1 -5.13 -8.64 36.15
C MET A 1 -6.19 -8.42 35.09
N GLU A 2 -6.98 -7.37 35.19
CA GLU A 2 -7.87 -6.97 34.10
C GLU A 2 -6.98 -6.60 32.92
N GLU A 3 -7.12 -7.30 31.81
CA GLU A 3 -6.55 -6.87 30.54
C GLU A 3 -7.07 -5.47 30.25
N ILE A 4 -6.18 -4.49 30.18
CA ILE A 4 -6.51 -3.16 29.70
C ILE A 4 -6.89 -3.35 28.21
N ARG A 5 -8.16 -3.58 27.93
CA ARG A 5 -8.68 -3.64 26.56
C ARG A 5 -8.44 -2.27 25.93
N ALA A 6 -7.84 -2.26 24.76
CA ALA A 6 -7.75 -1.05 23.93
C ALA A 6 -9.14 -0.42 23.79
N PRO A 7 -9.24 0.92 23.81
CA PRO A 7 -10.54 1.58 23.66
C PRO A 7 -11.18 1.16 22.33
N LYS A 8 -12.48 0.82 22.40
CA LYS A 8 -13.27 0.44 21.23
C LYS A 8 -13.37 1.63 20.26
N ASN A 9 -13.33 1.33 18.96
CA ASN A 9 -13.66 2.34 17.98
C ASN A 9 -15.19 2.42 17.78
N PHE A 10 -15.66 3.50 17.16
CA PHE A 10 -17.09 3.76 16.99
C PHE A 10 -17.82 2.73 16.09
N ILE A 11 -17.11 2.03 15.17
CA ILE A 11 -17.70 0.97 14.34
C ILE A 11 -18.03 -0.23 15.24
N GLU A 12 -17.10 -0.59 16.13
CA GLU A 12 -17.32 -1.66 17.11
C GLU A 12 -18.52 -1.36 18.03
N GLU A 13 -18.66 -0.10 18.46
CA GLU A 13 -19.80 0.32 19.28
C GLU A 13 -21.12 0.14 18.50
N PHE A 14 -21.17 0.53 17.23
CA PHE A 14 -22.36 0.35 16.40
C PHE A 14 -22.69 -1.12 16.12
N ILE A 15 -21.68 -1.97 15.92
CA ILE A 15 -21.90 -3.41 15.74
C ILE A 15 -22.46 -4.03 17.02
N GLU A 16 -21.91 -3.68 18.20
CA GLU A 16 -22.42 -4.18 19.49
C GLU A 16 -23.85 -3.70 19.79
N GLU A 17 -24.15 -2.45 19.43
CA GLU A 17 -25.51 -1.90 19.53
C GLU A 17 -26.48 -2.73 18.68
N ASP A 18 -26.13 -2.97 17.40
CA ASP A 18 -26.97 -3.72 16.47
C ASP A 18 -27.11 -5.20 16.86
N ILE A 19 -26.06 -5.84 17.39
CA ILE A 19 -26.15 -7.19 17.96
C ILE A 19 -27.18 -7.22 19.08
N LYS A 20 -27.12 -6.24 20.00
CA LYS A 20 -28.02 -6.19 21.15
C LYS A 20 -29.47 -5.82 20.79
N GLU A 21 -29.65 -4.87 19.87
CA GLU A 21 -30.99 -4.33 19.55
C GLU A 21 -31.71 -5.16 18.49
N LYS A 22 -30.97 -5.64 17.48
CA LYS A 22 -31.53 -6.39 16.35
C LYS A 22 -31.38 -7.92 16.50
N GLY A 23 -30.65 -8.38 17.53
CA GLY A 23 -30.42 -9.80 17.77
C GLY A 23 -29.57 -10.46 16.69
N LEU A 24 -28.62 -9.72 16.10
CA LEU A 24 -27.75 -10.27 15.06
C LEU A 24 -26.88 -11.38 15.64
N THR A 25 -26.86 -12.54 14.99
CA THR A 25 -26.08 -13.71 15.38
C THR A 25 -24.83 -13.90 14.53
N HIS A 26 -24.73 -13.18 13.43
CA HIS A 26 -23.60 -13.20 12.49
C HIS A 26 -23.38 -11.80 11.94
N ILE A 27 -22.12 -11.39 11.85
CA ILE A 27 -21.73 -10.12 11.26
C ILE A 27 -21.16 -10.38 9.87
N GLN A 28 -21.79 -9.83 8.85
CA GLN A 28 -21.35 -9.91 7.48
C GLN A 28 -20.89 -8.56 6.99
N THR A 29 -19.62 -8.46 6.59
CA THR A 29 -19.05 -7.30 5.91
C THR A 29 -18.65 -7.68 4.48
N ARG A 30 -18.16 -6.74 3.71
CA ARG A 30 -17.59 -6.99 2.40
C ARG A 30 -16.57 -5.92 2.04
N PHE A 31 -15.53 -6.29 1.32
CA PHE A 31 -14.61 -5.39 0.66
C PHE A 31 -14.96 -5.30 -0.83
N PRO A 32 -15.36 -4.11 -1.37
CA PRO A 32 -15.90 -3.97 -2.71
C PRO A 32 -14.92 -3.23 -3.65
N PRO A 33 -13.76 -3.79 -4.04
CA PRO A 33 -12.86 -3.10 -4.93
C PRO A 33 -13.40 -3.02 -6.35
N GLU A 34 -13.16 -1.88 -7.04
CA GLU A 34 -13.31 -1.80 -8.48
C GLU A 34 -12.11 -2.49 -9.17
N PRO A 35 -12.33 -3.46 -10.10
CA PRO A 35 -11.23 -4.14 -10.80
C PRO A 35 -10.63 -3.28 -11.92
N ASN A 36 -10.18 -2.07 -11.60
CA ASN A 36 -9.71 -1.04 -12.53
C ASN A 36 -8.31 -0.49 -12.18
N GLY A 37 -7.56 -1.20 -11.35
CA GLY A 37 -6.20 -0.83 -10.92
C GLY A 37 -5.76 -1.63 -9.70
N TYR A 38 -4.47 -1.56 -9.43
CA TYR A 38 -3.86 -2.20 -8.27
C TYR A 38 -4.29 -1.54 -6.96
N LEU A 39 -4.34 -2.32 -5.87
CA LEU A 39 -4.57 -1.79 -4.53
C LEU A 39 -3.36 -0.97 -4.07
N HIS A 40 -3.62 0.08 -3.29
CA HIS A 40 -2.59 0.89 -2.65
C HIS A 40 -2.81 0.95 -1.13
N ILE A 41 -1.88 1.53 -0.40
CA ILE A 41 -1.92 1.60 1.07
C ILE A 41 -3.23 2.22 1.61
N GLY A 42 -3.86 3.11 0.86
CA GLY A 42 -5.19 3.66 1.21
C GLY A 42 -6.29 2.61 1.22
N HIS A 43 -6.27 1.67 0.26
CA HIS A 43 -7.20 0.54 0.24
C HIS A 43 -6.93 -0.45 1.38
N ALA A 44 -5.67 -0.62 1.79
CA ALA A 44 -5.32 -1.49 2.90
C ALA A 44 -6.02 -1.10 4.21
N LYS A 45 -6.28 0.20 4.45
CA LYS A 45 -7.05 0.66 5.61
C LYS A 45 -8.50 0.18 5.56
N ALA A 46 -9.17 0.37 4.42
CA ALA A 46 -10.56 -0.09 4.25
C ALA A 46 -10.65 -1.61 4.39
N LEU A 47 -9.76 -2.32 3.69
CA LEU A 47 -9.63 -3.77 3.74
C LEU A 47 -9.42 -4.27 5.17
N ALA A 48 -8.46 -3.69 5.91
CA ALA A 48 -8.23 -4.06 7.30
C ALA A 48 -9.45 -3.83 8.18
N ILE A 49 -10.20 -2.74 7.99
CA ILE A 49 -11.44 -2.47 8.74
C ILE A 49 -12.51 -3.51 8.41
N ASP A 50 -12.77 -3.76 7.11
CA ASP A 50 -13.82 -4.69 6.69
C ASP A 50 -13.57 -6.10 7.22
N PHE A 51 -12.35 -6.63 7.09
CA PHE A 51 -12.00 -7.98 7.52
C PHE A 51 -11.89 -8.09 9.05
N THR A 52 -11.22 -7.15 9.72
CA THR A 52 -11.03 -7.25 11.17
C THR A 52 -12.32 -7.04 11.96
N MET A 53 -13.25 -6.22 11.46
CA MET A 53 -14.56 -6.09 12.11
C MET A 53 -15.35 -7.39 12.03
N ALA A 54 -15.38 -8.05 10.87
CA ALA A 54 -16.02 -9.34 10.72
C ALA A 54 -15.39 -10.38 11.66
N GLU A 55 -14.07 -10.54 11.61
CA GLU A 55 -13.32 -11.51 12.41
C GLU A 55 -13.53 -11.31 13.92
N LYS A 56 -13.45 -10.05 14.39
CA LYS A 56 -13.59 -9.70 15.80
C LYS A 56 -14.94 -10.11 16.39
N PHE A 57 -16.00 -10.06 15.59
CA PHE A 57 -17.35 -10.42 16.00
C PHE A 57 -17.78 -11.83 15.54
N GLY A 58 -16.81 -12.67 15.12
CA GLY A 58 -17.06 -14.05 14.73
C GLY A 58 -17.93 -14.16 13.46
N GLY A 59 -17.87 -13.16 12.62
CA GLY A 59 -18.56 -13.08 11.34
C GLY A 59 -17.70 -13.43 10.15
N SER A 60 -18.09 -12.99 8.96
CA SER A 60 -17.41 -13.22 7.70
C SER A 60 -17.31 -11.95 6.84
N CYS A 61 -16.33 -11.91 5.94
CA CYS A 61 -16.13 -10.83 5.00
C CYS A 61 -16.07 -11.37 3.58
N ASN A 62 -16.91 -10.86 2.69
CA ASN A 62 -16.91 -11.21 1.27
C ASN A 62 -16.00 -10.27 0.47
N LEU A 63 -15.43 -10.79 -0.62
CA LEU A 63 -14.81 -10.01 -1.68
C LEU A 63 -15.84 -9.83 -2.79
N ARG A 64 -16.28 -8.60 -3.04
CA ARG A 64 -17.22 -8.29 -4.12
C ARG A 64 -16.62 -7.28 -5.07
N TYR A 65 -16.31 -7.70 -6.28
CA TYR A 65 -15.85 -6.78 -7.32
C TYR A 65 -16.98 -5.85 -7.75
N ASP A 66 -16.79 -4.53 -7.59
CA ASP A 66 -17.70 -3.54 -8.15
C ASP A 66 -17.36 -3.34 -9.63
N ASP A 67 -17.91 -4.22 -10.45
CA ASP A 67 -17.78 -4.26 -11.89
C ASP A 67 -19.02 -3.73 -12.61
N THR A 68 -19.69 -2.73 -12.02
CA THR A 68 -20.90 -2.11 -12.62
C THR A 68 -20.59 -1.19 -13.80
N ASN A 69 -19.31 -0.82 -14.01
CA ASN A 69 -18.88 0.07 -15.08
C ASN A 69 -18.02 -0.66 -16.14
N PRO A 70 -18.57 -1.00 -17.33
CA PRO A 70 -17.87 -1.82 -18.33
C PRO A 70 -16.61 -1.17 -18.94
N THR A 71 -16.36 0.13 -18.68
CA THR A 71 -15.33 0.88 -19.42
C THR A 71 -13.92 0.77 -18.87
N LYS A 72 -13.69 0.06 -17.76
CA LYS A 72 -12.41 0.18 -17.02
C LYS A 72 -11.88 -1.11 -16.41
N GLU A 73 -12.47 -2.24 -16.67
CA GLU A 73 -12.25 -3.47 -15.93
C GLU A 73 -11.34 -4.44 -16.69
N ASP A 74 -10.42 -5.10 -15.98
CA ASP A 74 -9.48 -6.07 -16.53
C ASP A 74 -9.25 -7.23 -15.55
N GLU A 75 -9.15 -8.45 -16.06
CA GLU A 75 -8.88 -9.68 -15.29
C GLU A 75 -7.54 -9.59 -14.54
N GLU A 76 -6.54 -8.89 -15.10
CA GLU A 76 -5.26 -8.67 -14.44
C GLU A 76 -5.43 -8.06 -13.04
N PHE A 77 -6.35 -7.10 -12.89
CA PHE A 77 -6.59 -6.45 -11.61
C PHE A 77 -7.34 -7.34 -10.62
N VAL A 78 -8.19 -8.25 -11.10
CA VAL A 78 -8.88 -9.23 -10.25
C VAL A 78 -7.86 -10.12 -9.53
N ASP A 79 -6.91 -10.69 -10.27
CA ASP A 79 -5.87 -11.56 -9.72
C ASP A 79 -4.94 -10.79 -8.76
N ALA A 80 -4.50 -9.58 -9.17
CA ALA A 80 -3.65 -8.75 -8.34
C ALA A 80 -4.31 -8.34 -7.01
N ILE A 81 -5.61 -8.04 -7.01
CA ILE A 81 -6.37 -7.70 -5.80
C ILE A 81 -6.41 -8.90 -4.85
N GLN A 82 -6.69 -10.11 -5.34
CA GLN A 82 -6.71 -11.31 -4.52
C GLN A 82 -5.33 -11.62 -3.93
N GLU A 83 -4.29 -11.49 -4.73
CA GLU A 83 -2.91 -11.68 -4.27
C GLU A 83 -2.53 -10.69 -3.15
N ASP A 84 -2.89 -9.43 -3.30
CA ASP A 84 -2.61 -8.40 -2.31
C ASP A 84 -3.38 -8.61 -0.99
N ILE A 85 -4.66 -9.01 -1.05
CA ILE A 85 -5.47 -9.35 0.13
C ILE A 85 -4.88 -10.55 0.86
N ALA A 86 -4.55 -11.62 0.13
CA ALA A 86 -3.94 -12.82 0.68
C ALA A 86 -2.55 -12.53 1.28
N TRP A 87 -1.76 -11.68 0.63
CA TRP A 87 -0.45 -11.25 1.13
C TRP A 87 -0.55 -10.51 2.47
N LEU A 88 -1.58 -9.68 2.66
CA LEU A 88 -1.85 -9.03 3.95
C LEU A 88 -2.34 -9.99 5.05
N GLY A 89 -2.57 -11.27 4.72
CA GLY A 89 -3.01 -12.30 5.65
C GLY A 89 -4.53 -12.41 5.81
N PHE A 90 -5.31 -11.71 4.98
CA PHE A 90 -6.77 -11.79 5.02
C PHE A 90 -7.31 -12.87 4.09
N HIS A 91 -8.44 -13.45 4.49
CA HIS A 91 -9.15 -14.49 3.75
C HIS A 91 -10.61 -14.11 3.64
N TRP A 92 -11.14 -14.12 2.41
CA TRP A 92 -12.56 -13.87 2.15
C TRP A 92 -13.35 -15.17 2.18
N ASP A 93 -14.63 -15.06 2.53
CA ASP A 93 -15.53 -16.22 2.58
C ASP A 93 -16.08 -16.59 1.21
N SER A 94 -16.47 -15.58 0.44
CA SER A 94 -17.02 -15.74 -0.91
C SER A 94 -16.56 -14.62 -1.83
N VAL A 95 -16.52 -14.91 -3.14
CA VAL A 95 -16.26 -13.93 -4.20
C VAL A 95 -17.53 -13.70 -4.98
N PHE A 96 -17.88 -12.42 -5.17
CA PHE A 96 -19.01 -11.98 -5.95
C PHE A 96 -18.60 -10.92 -6.95
N TYR A 97 -19.39 -10.79 -8.03
CA TYR A 97 -19.29 -9.71 -8.98
C TYR A 97 -20.57 -8.88 -8.93
N GLY A 98 -20.46 -7.56 -8.93
CA GLY A 98 -21.62 -6.69 -8.96
C GLY A 98 -22.50 -6.94 -10.18
N SER A 99 -21.88 -7.34 -11.30
CA SER A 99 -22.58 -7.70 -12.53
C SER A 99 -23.41 -8.99 -12.45
N ASP A 100 -23.16 -9.88 -11.48
CA ASP A 100 -24.00 -11.08 -11.26
C ASP A 100 -25.44 -10.72 -10.87
N TYR A 101 -25.64 -9.51 -10.33
CA TYR A 101 -26.93 -9.01 -9.85
C TYR A 101 -27.67 -8.13 -10.86
N PHE A 102 -27.20 -8.00 -12.10
CA PHE A 102 -27.83 -7.12 -13.10
C PHE A 102 -29.27 -7.49 -13.42
N ASP A 103 -29.62 -8.77 -13.46
CA ASP A 103 -30.99 -9.21 -13.65
C ASP A 103 -31.89 -8.76 -12.50
N GLN A 104 -31.46 -8.96 -11.24
CA GLN A 104 -32.19 -8.54 -10.05
C GLN A 104 -32.30 -7.01 -9.95
N CYS A 105 -31.23 -6.29 -10.27
CA CYS A 105 -31.26 -4.82 -10.33
C CYS A 105 -32.27 -4.33 -11.37
N TYR A 106 -32.34 -4.97 -12.55
CA TYR A 106 -33.31 -4.63 -13.58
C TYR A 106 -34.76 -4.88 -13.10
N GLU A 107 -35.04 -6.04 -12.51
CA GLU A 107 -36.36 -6.36 -11.98
C GLU A 107 -36.79 -5.38 -10.88
N LEU A 108 -35.88 -5.01 -9.99
CA LEU A 108 -36.14 -4.00 -8.95
C LEU A 108 -36.36 -2.61 -9.55
N ALA A 109 -35.64 -2.21 -10.60
CA ALA A 109 -35.88 -0.97 -11.30
C ALA A 109 -37.28 -0.94 -11.94
N VAL A 110 -37.71 -2.04 -12.56
CA VAL A 110 -39.08 -2.21 -13.07
C VAL A 110 -40.11 -2.10 -11.93
N LYS A 111 -39.85 -2.70 -10.77
CA LYS A 111 -40.71 -2.55 -9.57
C LYS A 111 -40.83 -1.09 -9.15
N LEU A 112 -39.75 -0.32 -9.13
CA LEU A 112 -39.77 1.11 -8.76
C LEU A 112 -40.54 1.95 -9.76
N ILE A 113 -40.44 1.65 -11.07
CA ILE A 113 -41.26 2.30 -12.09
C ILE A 113 -42.75 2.03 -11.85
N LYS A 114 -43.15 0.76 -11.59
CA LYS A 114 -44.52 0.36 -11.29
C LYS A 114 -45.07 1.06 -10.02
N LYS A 115 -44.22 1.33 -9.05
CA LYS A 115 -44.56 2.10 -7.84
C LYS A 115 -44.70 3.61 -8.12
N GLY A 116 -44.30 4.09 -9.30
CA GLY A 116 -44.32 5.51 -9.64
C GLY A 116 -43.20 6.33 -8.98
N VAL A 117 -42.15 5.66 -8.46
CA VAL A 117 -41.00 6.29 -7.80
C VAL A 117 -39.73 6.28 -8.67
N ALA A 118 -39.85 5.92 -9.93
CA ALA A 118 -38.78 6.02 -10.94
C ALA A 118 -39.37 6.41 -12.30
N TYR A 119 -38.59 7.12 -13.10
CA TYR A 119 -39.00 7.56 -14.44
C TYR A 119 -37.81 7.64 -15.41
N VAL A 120 -38.09 7.45 -16.70
CA VAL A 120 -37.10 7.63 -17.77
C VAL A 120 -37.01 9.11 -18.12
N CYS A 121 -35.80 9.65 -18.12
CA CYS A 121 -35.49 11.04 -18.35
C CYS A 121 -34.65 11.19 -19.62
N ASP A 122 -35.04 12.10 -20.52
CA ASP A 122 -34.34 12.37 -21.79
C ASP A 122 -33.37 13.55 -21.70
N LEU A 123 -33.14 14.13 -20.52
CA LEU A 123 -32.12 15.16 -20.33
C LEU A 123 -30.72 14.58 -20.56
N SER A 124 -29.91 15.32 -21.30
CA SER A 124 -28.48 15.07 -21.41
C SER A 124 -27.77 15.25 -20.05
N LYS A 125 -26.53 14.78 -19.96
CA LYS A 125 -25.72 14.92 -18.74
C LYS A 125 -25.56 16.38 -18.29
N ASP A 126 -25.37 17.29 -19.22
CA ASP A 126 -25.19 18.72 -18.91
C ASP A 126 -26.50 19.39 -18.49
N GLU A 127 -27.61 19.06 -19.16
CA GLU A 127 -28.95 19.51 -18.74
C GLU A 127 -29.32 18.95 -17.36
N MET A 128 -29.02 17.66 -17.08
CA MET A 128 -29.25 17.09 -15.75
C MET A 128 -28.48 17.85 -14.66
N ARG A 129 -27.22 18.27 -14.96
CA ARG A 129 -26.43 19.08 -14.03
C ARG A 129 -27.08 20.44 -13.79
N GLU A 130 -27.57 21.11 -14.84
CA GLU A 130 -28.25 22.38 -14.74
C GLU A 130 -29.55 22.25 -13.93
N TYR A 131 -30.38 21.25 -14.26
CA TYR A 131 -31.66 21.01 -13.58
C TYR A 131 -31.47 20.63 -12.09
N ARG A 132 -30.37 19.98 -11.74
CA ARG A 132 -30.07 19.60 -10.35
C ARG A 132 -29.85 20.81 -9.44
N GLY A 133 -29.43 21.95 -9.98
CA GLY A 133 -29.11 23.15 -9.22
C GLY A 133 -27.79 23.05 -8.45
N THR A 134 -27.65 23.88 -7.43
CA THR A 134 -26.43 23.99 -6.61
C THR A 134 -26.73 23.70 -5.13
N LEU A 135 -25.72 23.78 -4.27
CA LEU A 135 -25.92 23.66 -2.82
C LEU A 135 -26.82 24.77 -2.24
N THR A 136 -26.82 25.94 -2.88
CA THR A 136 -27.58 27.12 -2.42
C THR A 136 -28.88 27.36 -3.21
N GLU A 137 -29.03 26.71 -4.36
CA GLU A 137 -30.20 26.84 -5.24
C GLU A 137 -30.88 25.47 -5.40
N PRO A 138 -32.22 25.39 -5.20
CA PRO A 138 -32.93 24.13 -5.41
C PRO A 138 -32.87 23.71 -6.88
N GLY A 139 -33.00 22.40 -7.10
CA GLY A 139 -33.19 21.87 -8.43
C GLY A 139 -34.61 22.15 -8.98
N ARG A 140 -34.80 21.87 -10.24
CA ARG A 140 -36.09 21.94 -10.92
C ARG A 140 -36.46 20.58 -11.52
N ASN A 141 -37.76 20.30 -11.57
CA ASN A 141 -38.26 19.04 -12.12
C ASN A 141 -37.92 18.91 -13.61
N SER A 142 -37.54 17.68 -14.00
CA SER A 142 -37.42 17.34 -15.42
C SER A 142 -38.79 17.42 -16.11
N PRO A 143 -38.88 17.86 -17.37
CA PRO A 143 -40.12 17.80 -18.17
C PRO A 143 -40.73 16.40 -18.26
N TRP A 144 -39.92 15.36 -18.11
CA TRP A 144 -40.35 13.97 -18.23
C TRP A 144 -40.64 13.29 -16.88
N ARG A 145 -40.56 14.02 -15.76
CA ARG A 145 -40.74 13.49 -14.41
C ARG A 145 -42.11 12.87 -14.18
N ASP A 146 -43.12 13.38 -14.87
CA ASP A 146 -44.52 12.99 -14.71
C ASP A 146 -45.05 12.11 -15.86
N ARG A 147 -44.15 11.42 -16.60
CA ARG A 147 -44.54 10.38 -17.55
C ARG A 147 -45.37 9.29 -16.86
N SER A 148 -46.31 8.69 -17.59
CA SER A 148 -47.09 7.56 -17.04
C SER A 148 -46.21 6.36 -16.75
N VAL A 149 -46.69 5.47 -15.89
CA VAL A 149 -46.00 4.22 -15.56
C VAL A 149 -45.79 3.37 -16.81
N GLU A 150 -46.83 3.30 -17.65
CA GLU A 150 -46.84 2.50 -18.89
C GLU A 150 -45.78 3.00 -19.88
N GLU A 151 -45.67 4.32 -20.05
CA GLU A 151 -44.67 4.93 -20.93
C GLU A 151 -43.25 4.70 -20.39
N ASN A 152 -43.05 4.86 -19.09
CA ASN A 152 -41.76 4.60 -18.46
C ASN A 152 -41.33 3.12 -18.58
N LEU A 153 -42.24 2.18 -18.45
CA LEU A 153 -41.97 0.74 -18.63
C LEU A 153 -41.57 0.44 -20.08
N ASP A 154 -42.31 0.98 -21.06
CA ASP A 154 -41.99 0.83 -22.49
C ASP A 154 -40.60 1.37 -22.80
N LEU A 155 -40.33 2.61 -22.38
CA LEU A 155 -39.04 3.27 -22.63
C LEU A 155 -37.87 2.54 -21.94
N PHE A 156 -38.04 2.06 -20.72
CA PHE A 156 -36.99 1.34 -20.00
C PHE A 156 -36.68 -0.02 -20.64
N GLN A 157 -37.71 -0.74 -21.12
CA GLN A 157 -37.52 -1.96 -21.91
C GLN A 157 -36.75 -1.67 -23.20
N ARG A 158 -37.12 -0.64 -23.93
CA ARG A 158 -36.44 -0.24 -25.18
C ARG A 158 -35.01 0.26 -24.94
N MET A 159 -34.72 0.85 -23.76
CA MET A 159 -33.34 1.14 -23.35
C MET A 159 -32.55 -0.17 -23.23
N LYS A 160 -33.10 -1.20 -22.59
CA LYS A 160 -32.48 -2.53 -22.47
C LYS A 160 -32.29 -3.20 -23.84
N ASP A 161 -33.24 -3.02 -24.75
CA ASP A 161 -33.20 -3.61 -26.09
C ASP A 161 -32.21 -2.91 -27.03
N GLY A 162 -31.53 -1.84 -26.55
CA GLY A 162 -30.50 -1.12 -27.31
C GLY A 162 -31.02 -0.17 -28.39
N GLU A 163 -32.29 0.25 -28.33
CA GLU A 163 -32.88 1.14 -29.33
C GLU A 163 -32.36 2.60 -29.27
N PHE A 164 -31.74 2.98 -28.15
CA PHE A 164 -31.34 4.35 -27.90
C PHE A 164 -29.83 4.50 -27.80
N PRO A 165 -29.25 5.58 -28.35
CA PRO A 165 -27.82 5.82 -28.28
C PRO A 165 -27.35 6.14 -26.85
N ASP A 166 -26.04 5.96 -26.62
CA ASP A 166 -25.39 6.26 -25.36
C ASP A 166 -25.69 7.67 -24.85
N GLY A 167 -26.00 7.77 -23.55
CA GLY A 167 -26.25 9.03 -22.88
C GLY A 167 -27.54 9.75 -23.27
N SER A 168 -28.39 9.19 -24.17
CA SER A 168 -29.61 9.82 -24.61
C SER A 168 -30.76 9.73 -23.58
N ARG A 169 -30.72 8.75 -22.71
CA ARG A 169 -31.71 8.51 -21.66
C ARG A 169 -31.08 7.93 -20.41
N THR A 170 -31.70 8.26 -19.28
CA THR A 170 -31.36 7.69 -17.96
C THR A 170 -32.64 7.30 -17.23
N LEU A 171 -32.59 6.23 -16.44
CA LEU A 171 -33.61 5.99 -15.42
C LEU A 171 -33.24 6.78 -14.18
N ARG A 172 -34.16 7.57 -13.66
CA ARG A 172 -33.98 8.40 -12.46
C ARG A 172 -34.95 8.01 -11.36
N ALA A 173 -34.49 8.06 -10.12
CA ALA A 173 -35.36 8.00 -8.96
C ALA A 173 -36.21 9.30 -8.88
N LYS A 174 -37.48 9.17 -8.46
CA LYS A 174 -38.40 10.30 -8.24
C LYS A 174 -38.46 10.59 -6.75
N ILE A 175 -37.62 11.51 -6.27
CA ILE A 175 -37.49 11.82 -4.83
C ILE A 175 -37.86 13.28 -4.57
N ASP A 176 -36.89 14.20 -4.49
CA ASP A 176 -37.12 15.60 -4.18
C ASP A 176 -36.06 16.49 -4.81
N MET A 177 -36.45 17.25 -5.83
CA MET A 177 -35.55 18.20 -6.53
C MET A 177 -35.18 19.42 -5.69
N ALA A 178 -35.87 19.68 -4.56
CA ALA A 178 -35.54 20.75 -3.62
C ALA A 178 -34.70 20.30 -2.43
N SER A 179 -34.35 19.01 -2.34
CA SER A 179 -33.56 18.47 -1.23
C SER A 179 -32.25 19.25 -1.04
N PRO A 180 -31.84 19.55 0.20
CA PRO A 180 -30.52 20.13 0.48
C PRO A 180 -29.37 19.16 0.12
N ASN A 181 -29.64 17.86 0.09
CA ASN A 181 -28.70 16.84 -0.35
C ASN A 181 -28.82 16.62 -1.87
N LEU A 182 -27.78 16.98 -2.62
CA LEU A 182 -27.75 16.84 -4.08
C LEU A 182 -27.96 15.41 -4.57
N ASN A 183 -27.57 14.40 -3.76
CA ASN A 183 -27.73 12.98 -4.10
C ASN A 183 -29.21 12.53 -4.01
N MET A 184 -30.08 13.33 -3.39
CA MET A 184 -31.52 13.06 -3.29
C MET A 184 -32.35 13.80 -4.35
N ARG A 185 -31.70 14.59 -5.23
CA ARG A 185 -32.37 15.37 -6.30
C ARG A 185 -32.54 14.51 -7.54
N ASP A 186 -33.49 13.59 -7.53
CA ASP A 186 -33.80 12.65 -8.59
C ASP A 186 -32.52 12.03 -9.23
N PRO A 187 -31.75 11.25 -8.46
CA PRO A 187 -30.49 10.67 -8.95
C PRO A 187 -30.70 9.68 -10.10
N ALA A 188 -29.68 9.55 -10.97
CA ALA A 188 -29.67 8.54 -12.01
C ALA A 188 -29.46 7.16 -11.40
N MET A 189 -30.27 6.18 -11.81
CA MET A 189 -30.18 4.78 -11.40
C MET A 189 -29.64 3.87 -12.51
N TYR A 190 -29.93 4.19 -13.78
CA TYR A 190 -29.40 3.48 -14.96
C TYR A 190 -28.96 4.44 -16.04
N ARG A 191 -27.94 4.03 -16.78
CA ARG A 191 -27.42 4.73 -17.97
C ARG A 191 -27.29 3.75 -19.15
N ILE A 192 -27.27 4.29 -20.37
CA ILE A 192 -27.04 3.53 -21.61
C ILE A 192 -25.56 3.62 -21.95
N ILE A 193 -24.90 2.46 -22.14
CA ILE A 193 -23.55 2.33 -22.66
C ILE A 193 -23.49 1.07 -23.52
N HIS A 194 -23.23 1.21 -24.81
CA HIS A 194 -23.01 0.08 -25.72
C HIS A 194 -21.53 -0.34 -25.67
N MET A 195 -21.23 -1.26 -24.76
CA MET A 195 -19.88 -1.78 -24.58
C MET A 195 -19.95 -3.21 -24.06
N THR A 196 -19.07 -4.07 -24.54
CA THR A 196 -18.89 -5.44 -24.03
C THR A 196 -18.42 -5.38 -22.59
N HIS A 197 -19.09 -6.08 -21.69
CA HIS A 197 -18.72 -6.19 -20.28
C HIS A 197 -17.77 -7.37 -20.08
N HIS A 198 -16.69 -7.22 -19.29
CA HIS A 198 -15.68 -8.27 -19.09
C HIS A 198 -16.27 -9.59 -18.56
N HIS A 199 -17.30 -9.52 -17.71
CA HIS A 199 -17.92 -10.70 -17.07
C HIS A 199 -19.26 -11.09 -17.71
N GLN A 200 -20.07 -10.13 -18.19
CA GLN A 200 -21.42 -10.37 -18.75
C GLN A 200 -21.46 -10.39 -20.28
N GLY A 201 -20.35 -10.10 -20.97
CA GLY A 201 -20.32 -10.02 -22.43
C GLY A 201 -21.24 -8.92 -22.97
N ASP A 202 -21.96 -9.22 -24.05
CA ASP A 202 -22.86 -8.30 -24.75
C ASP A 202 -24.33 -8.40 -24.30
N LYS A 203 -24.58 -9.02 -23.14
CA LYS A 203 -25.95 -9.21 -22.62
C LYS A 203 -26.65 -7.90 -22.29
N TRP A 204 -25.90 -6.88 -21.90
CA TRP A 204 -26.41 -5.60 -21.42
C TRP A 204 -25.87 -4.42 -22.21
N CYS A 205 -26.71 -3.42 -22.42
CA CYS A 205 -26.33 -2.09 -22.90
C CYS A 205 -26.86 -0.97 -21.99
N ILE A 206 -27.52 -1.34 -20.88
CA ILE A 206 -27.85 -0.45 -19.77
C ILE A 206 -27.19 -0.97 -18.50
N TYR A 207 -26.63 -0.06 -17.71
CA TYR A 207 -25.88 -0.39 -16.52
C TYR A 207 -26.38 0.38 -15.31
N PRO A 208 -26.57 -0.30 -14.16
CA PRO A 208 -26.99 0.40 -12.96
C PRO A 208 -25.87 1.31 -12.45
N MET A 209 -26.26 2.46 -11.89
CA MET A 209 -25.33 3.34 -11.19
C MET A 209 -24.99 2.77 -9.81
N TYR A 210 -23.79 3.11 -9.31
CA TYR A 210 -23.29 2.66 -8.01
C TYR A 210 -24.33 2.79 -6.88
N ASP A 211 -24.91 3.98 -6.73
CA ASP A 211 -25.88 4.27 -5.66
C ASP A 211 -27.17 3.44 -5.71
N PHE A 212 -27.46 2.83 -6.85
CA PHE A 212 -28.59 1.92 -6.99
C PHE A 212 -28.18 0.46 -6.83
N ALA A 213 -27.08 0.04 -7.45
CA ALA A 213 -26.62 -1.35 -7.42
C ALA A 213 -26.09 -1.77 -6.03
N HIS A 214 -25.27 -0.93 -5.42
CA HIS A 214 -24.55 -1.25 -4.19
C HIS A 214 -25.46 -1.63 -3.00
N PRO A 215 -26.51 -0.85 -2.64
CA PRO A 215 -27.44 -1.26 -1.58
C PRO A 215 -28.19 -2.56 -1.89
N ILE A 216 -28.54 -2.79 -3.15
CA ILE A 216 -29.22 -4.02 -3.60
C ILE A 216 -28.31 -5.23 -3.38
N GLN A 217 -27.07 -5.14 -3.80
CA GLN A 217 -26.06 -6.18 -3.65
C GLN A 217 -25.81 -6.49 -2.16
N ASP A 218 -25.64 -5.44 -1.34
CA ASP A 218 -25.47 -5.60 0.11
C ASP A 218 -26.66 -6.34 0.75
N ALA A 219 -27.88 -5.99 0.35
CA ALA A 219 -29.08 -6.63 0.89
C ALA A 219 -29.22 -8.09 0.46
N ILE A 220 -28.91 -8.43 -0.81
CA ILE A 220 -28.99 -9.79 -1.34
C ILE A 220 -27.93 -10.70 -0.71
N GLU A 221 -26.70 -10.18 -0.52
CA GLU A 221 -25.58 -10.91 0.09
C GLU A 221 -25.70 -11.04 1.62
N GLY A 222 -26.70 -10.42 2.23
CA GLY A 222 -26.89 -10.46 3.68
C GLY A 222 -25.85 -9.65 4.46
N VAL A 223 -25.24 -8.64 3.83
CA VAL A 223 -24.31 -7.71 4.50
C VAL A 223 -25.03 -7.02 5.65
N THR A 224 -24.50 -7.13 6.86
CA THR A 224 -25.10 -6.49 8.04
C THR A 224 -24.60 -5.06 8.21
N HIS A 225 -23.30 -4.87 7.99
CA HIS A 225 -22.62 -3.58 8.13
C HIS A 225 -21.87 -3.25 6.86
N SER A 226 -22.36 -2.26 6.14
CA SER A 226 -21.81 -1.72 4.90
C SER A 226 -20.80 -0.62 5.26
N LEU A 227 -19.51 -1.00 5.40
CA LEU A 227 -18.46 -0.08 5.79
C LEU A 227 -17.90 0.61 4.54
N CYS A 228 -17.73 1.93 4.57
CA CYS A 228 -17.25 2.73 3.44
C CYS A 228 -16.54 4.01 3.90
N SER A 229 -15.91 4.73 2.95
CA SER A 229 -15.23 5.98 3.27
C SER A 229 -16.21 7.16 3.45
N LEU A 230 -15.77 8.21 4.17
CA LEU A 230 -16.57 9.41 4.49
C LEU A 230 -17.15 10.12 3.26
N GLU A 231 -16.57 9.96 2.09
CA GLU A 231 -17.10 10.53 0.84
C GLU A 231 -18.53 10.06 0.52
N TYR A 232 -18.94 8.90 1.07
CA TYR A 232 -20.27 8.31 0.89
C TYR A 232 -21.26 8.72 1.98
N GLU A 233 -20.90 9.56 2.96
CA GLU A 233 -21.83 9.99 4.02
C GLU A 233 -23.07 10.68 3.44
N ALA A 234 -22.89 11.57 2.45
CA ALA A 234 -23.98 12.22 1.75
C ALA A 234 -24.82 11.28 0.86
N HIS A 235 -24.30 10.09 0.53
CA HIS A 235 -25.00 9.05 -0.25
C HIS A 235 -25.86 8.13 0.65
N ARG A 236 -25.60 8.03 1.95
CA ARG A 236 -26.34 7.15 2.87
C ARG A 236 -27.85 7.34 2.85
N PRO A 237 -28.42 8.57 2.76
CA PRO A 237 -29.87 8.73 2.61
C PRO A 237 -30.44 8.06 1.35
N LEU A 238 -29.70 8.10 0.24
CA LEU A 238 -30.08 7.41 -1.00
C LEU A 238 -29.95 5.89 -0.86
N TYR A 239 -28.90 5.41 -0.23
CA TYR A 239 -28.73 3.99 0.11
C TYR A 239 -29.95 3.45 0.87
N ASN A 240 -30.35 4.14 1.94
CA ASN A 240 -31.52 3.75 2.74
C ASN A 240 -32.82 3.83 1.92
N TRP A 241 -32.98 4.87 1.08
CA TRP A 241 -34.14 5.02 0.21
C TRP A 241 -34.26 3.82 -0.77
N VAL A 242 -33.18 3.36 -1.36
CA VAL A 242 -33.18 2.20 -2.27
C VAL A 242 -33.61 0.94 -1.52
N ILE A 243 -33.04 0.68 -0.34
CA ILE A 243 -33.40 -0.48 0.50
C ILE A 243 -34.90 -0.46 0.84
N GLU A 244 -35.44 0.69 1.25
CA GLU A 244 -36.86 0.83 1.58
C GLU A 244 -37.77 0.68 0.37
N GLN A 245 -37.46 1.36 -0.74
CA GLN A 245 -38.32 1.35 -1.92
C GLN A 245 -38.31 -0.01 -2.63
N CYS A 246 -37.20 -0.72 -2.60
CA CYS A 246 -37.09 -2.09 -3.09
C CYS A 246 -37.75 -3.11 -2.14
N GLU A 247 -38.12 -2.69 -0.90
CA GLU A 247 -38.83 -3.50 0.11
C GLU A 247 -38.01 -4.72 0.56
N PHE A 248 -36.69 -4.52 0.76
CA PHE A 248 -35.87 -5.57 1.35
C PHE A 248 -36.21 -5.78 2.83
N GLU A 249 -36.35 -7.04 3.22
CA GLU A 249 -36.51 -7.43 4.64
C GLU A 249 -35.19 -7.23 5.39
N HIS A 250 -34.08 -7.65 4.77
CA HIS A 250 -32.74 -7.43 5.29
C HIS A 250 -32.29 -5.99 4.98
N LYS A 251 -31.96 -5.25 6.04
CA LYS A 251 -31.57 -3.82 5.95
C LYS A 251 -30.15 -3.65 6.47
N PRO A 252 -29.16 -3.61 5.58
CA PRO A 252 -27.77 -3.32 5.95
C PRO A 252 -27.65 -1.92 6.58
N ARG A 253 -26.71 -1.76 7.53
CA ARG A 253 -26.36 -0.46 8.09
C ARG A 253 -25.11 0.08 7.44
N GLN A 254 -25.21 1.18 6.68
CA GLN A 254 -24.04 1.86 6.13
C GLN A 254 -23.36 2.70 7.23
N ILE A 255 -22.04 2.56 7.35
CA ILE A 255 -21.20 3.27 8.32
C ILE A 255 -19.97 3.79 7.60
N GLU A 256 -19.69 5.09 7.75
CA GLU A 256 -18.57 5.74 7.10
C GLU A 256 -17.42 6.00 8.06
N PHE A 257 -16.19 5.85 7.54
CA PHE A 257 -14.95 6.12 8.25
C PHE A 257 -13.99 6.97 7.40
N ALA A 258 -13.08 7.68 8.07
CA ALA A 258 -12.07 8.50 7.41
C ALA A 258 -11.09 7.64 6.60
N ARG A 259 -10.88 7.99 5.33
CA ARG A 259 -9.88 7.37 4.49
C ARG A 259 -8.46 7.66 4.98
N LEU A 260 -7.49 6.89 4.52
CA LEU A 260 -6.08 7.17 4.77
C LEU A 260 -5.57 8.20 3.76
N ASN A 261 -5.09 9.33 4.28
CA ASN A 261 -4.31 10.30 3.52
C ASN A 261 -2.91 10.35 4.13
N MET A 262 -1.87 10.40 3.29
CA MET A 262 -0.48 10.41 3.73
C MET A 262 0.29 11.57 3.10
N THR A 263 1.28 12.09 3.83
CA THR A 263 2.19 13.11 3.30
C THR A 263 2.98 12.58 2.10
N ASN A 264 3.28 13.43 1.14
CA ASN A 264 4.13 13.14 -0.03
C ASN A 264 3.76 11.88 -0.84
N THR A 265 2.49 11.39 -0.72
CA THR A 265 2.05 10.13 -1.31
C THR A 265 0.89 10.36 -2.27
N ILE A 266 1.00 9.86 -3.50
CA ILE A 266 -0.08 9.90 -4.49
C ILE A 266 -1.02 8.72 -4.23
N MET A 267 -2.28 9.03 -3.90
CA MET A 267 -3.33 8.00 -3.69
C MET A 267 -4.38 7.98 -4.79
N SER A 268 -4.34 8.94 -5.72
CA SER A 268 -5.29 9.01 -6.83
C SER A 268 -4.96 7.98 -7.90
N LYS A 269 -5.86 7.04 -8.19
CA LYS A 269 -5.71 6.05 -9.28
C LYS A 269 -5.37 6.71 -10.63
N ARG A 270 -5.97 7.87 -10.93
CA ARG A 270 -5.70 8.62 -12.15
C ARG A 270 -4.24 9.05 -12.26
N TYR A 271 -3.65 9.52 -11.16
CA TYR A 271 -2.25 9.96 -11.15
C TYR A 271 -1.30 8.78 -11.11
N LEU A 272 -1.62 7.70 -10.38
CA LEU A 272 -0.83 6.48 -10.37
C LEU A 272 -0.75 5.86 -11.77
N ARG A 273 -1.87 5.84 -12.51
CA ARG A 273 -1.91 5.39 -13.91
C ARG A 273 -1.01 6.25 -14.81
N ARG A 274 -1.06 7.59 -14.67
CA ARG A 274 -0.19 8.49 -15.43
C ARG A 274 1.29 8.25 -15.16
N LEU A 275 1.68 7.97 -13.90
CA LEU A 275 3.08 7.64 -13.58
C LEU A 275 3.58 6.42 -14.35
N VAL A 276 2.75 5.41 -14.53
CA VAL A 276 3.09 4.19 -15.27
C VAL A 276 3.05 4.43 -16.79
N GLU A 277 1.97 5.01 -17.32
CA GLU A 277 1.77 5.25 -18.76
C GLU A 277 2.79 6.23 -19.33
N GLU A 278 3.11 7.31 -18.60
CA GLU A 278 4.11 8.32 -18.98
C GLU A 278 5.55 7.90 -18.62
N LYS A 279 5.74 6.67 -18.07
CA LYS A 279 7.03 6.06 -17.74
C LYS A 279 7.90 6.81 -16.74
N TYR A 280 7.29 7.50 -15.78
CA TYR A 280 8.00 8.05 -14.62
C TYR A 280 8.46 6.97 -13.65
N VAL A 281 7.76 5.83 -13.66
CA VAL A 281 8.09 4.62 -12.90
C VAL A 281 8.13 3.41 -13.84
N ALA A 282 8.76 2.32 -13.40
CA ALA A 282 8.94 1.11 -14.23
C ALA A 282 7.63 0.32 -14.44
N GLY A 283 6.70 0.40 -13.50
CA GLY A 283 5.41 -0.30 -13.52
C GLY A 283 4.62 -0.07 -12.25
N TRP A 284 3.51 -0.77 -12.09
CA TRP A 284 2.67 -0.70 -10.91
C TRP A 284 3.35 -1.24 -9.64
N ASP A 285 4.32 -2.12 -9.80
CA ASP A 285 5.14 -2.71 -8.74
C ASP A 285 6.47 -1.99 -8.51
N ASP A 286 6.68 -0.82 -9.13
CA ASP A 286 7.89 -0.01 -8.88
C ASP A 286 7.97 0.34 -7.38
N PRO A 287 9.08 0.01 -6.69
CA PRO A 287 9.22 0.22 -5.25
C PRO A 287 9.03 1.64 -4.73
N ARG A 288 8.88 2.63 -5.60
CA ARG A 288 8.54 4.03 -5.27
C ARG A 288 7.04 4.29 -5.23
N MET A 289 6.22 3.33 -5.72
CA MET A 289 4.77 3.44 -5.77
C MET A 289 4.15 3.07 -4.41
N PRO A 290 2.98 3.65 -4.06
CA PRO A 290 2.27 3.29 -2.83
C PRO A 290 1.34 2.08 -3.00
N THR A 291 1.42 1.37 -4.13
CA THR A 291 0.66 0.14 -4.39
C THR A 291 1.14 -0.99 -3.48
N LEU A 292 0.25 -1.89 -3.09
CA LEU A 292 0.61 -3.01 -2.20
C LEU A 292 1.65 -3.94 -2.85
N CYS A 293 1.52 -4.21 -4.13
CA CYS A 293 2.52 -4.99 -4.88
C CYS A 293 3.90 -4.29 -4.89
N ALA A 294 3.96 -2.96 -4.99
CA ALA A 294 5.20 -2.19 -4.92
C ALA A 294 5.82 -2.21 -3.51
N LEU A 295 5.01 -2.02 -2.48
CA LEU A 295 5.47 -2.11 -1.09
C LEU A 295 6.02 -3.52 -0.77
N ARG A 296 5.32 -4.57 -1.24
CA ARG A 296 5.77 -5.97 -1.15
C ARG A 296 7.12 -6.17 -1.85
N ARG A 297 7.26 -5.70 -3.10
CA ARG A 297 8.51 -5.77 -3.87
C ARG A 297 9.65 -5.00 -3.20
N ARG A 298 9.35 -3.84 -2.61
CA ARG A 298 10.32 -3.06 -1.85
C ARG A 298 10.79 -3.79 -0.59
N GLY A 299 9.96 -4.70 -0.04
CA GLY A 299 10.28 -5.55 1.09
C GLY A 299 9.52 -5.21 2.37
N TYR A 300 8.47 -4.39 2.32
CA TYR A 300 7.58 -4.18 3.46
C TYR A 300 6.93 -5.50 3.86
N THR A 301 6.59 -5.64 5.13
CA THR A 301 5.95 -6.83 5.68
C THR A 301 4.46 -6.57 5.93
N PRO A 302 3.60 -7.59 5.79
CA PRO A 302 2.19 -7.46 6.19
C PRO A 302 2.05 -6.98 7.62
N GLU A 303 2.85 -7.51 8.54
CA GLU A 303 2.85 -7.20 9.96
C GLU A 303 3.11 -5.70 10.19
N SER A 304 4.09 -5.12 9.51
CA SER A 304 4.41 -3.70 9.64
C SER A 304 3.31 -2.79 9.10
N ILE A 305 2.64 -3.19 8.01
CA ILE A 305 1.51 -2.45 7.45
C ILE A 305 0.31 -2.51 8.39
N LEU A 306 -0.01 -3.68 8.91
CA LEU A 306 -1.13 -3.85 9.85
C LEU A 306 -0.89 -3.11 11.17
N ASP A 307 0.35 -3.12 11.69
CA ASP A 307 0.72 -2.33 12.87
C ASP A 307 0.54 -0.82 12.61
N PHE A 308 1.00 -0.35 11.45
CA PHE A 308 0.79 1.05 11.02
C PHE A 308 -0.71 1.39 11.00
N LEU A 309 -1.54 0.57 10.34
CA LEU A 309 -2.99 0.80 10.25
C LEU A 309 -3.67 0.79 11.64
N ASN A 310 -3.25 -0.09 12.52
CA ASN A 310 -3.72 -0.14 13.91
C ASN A 310 -3.39 1.15 14.68
N ARG A 311 -2.18 1.69 14.51
CA ARG A 311 -1.76 2.96 15.13
C ARG A 311 -2.49 4.16 14.56
N VAL A 312 -2.77 4.17 13.25
CA VAL A 312 -3.61 5.19 12.60
C VAL A 312 -5.03 5.16 13.16
N GLY A 313 -5.55 3.95 13.39
CA GLY A 313 -6.89 3.73 13.96
C GLY A 313 -8.04 4.10 13.03
N VAL A 314 -9.24 4.04 13.59
CA VAL A 314 -10.51 4.31 12.90
C VAL A 314 -11.09 5.63 13.41
N ALA A 315 -11.28 6.61 12.53
CA ALA A 315 -11.78 7.94 12.87
C ALA A 315 -12.92 8.37 11.93
N LYS A 316 -13.72 9.35 12.40
CA LYS A 316 -14.78 10.00 11.62
C LYS A 316 -14.33 11.33 10.98
N ALA A 317 -13.10 11.75 11.21
CA ALA A 317 -12.56 12.98 10.64
C ALA A 317 -11.33 12.68 9.80
N ASP A 318 -11.26 13.26 8.61
CA ASP A 318 -10.09 13.15 7.76
C ASP A 318 -8.86 13.76 8.43
N SER A 319 -7.75 13.07 8.32
CA SER A 319 -6.45 13.50 8.79
C SER A 319 -5.37 13.08 7.79
N VAL A 320 -4.24 13.77 7.82
CA VAL A 320 -3.07 13.39 7.02
C VAL A 320 -2.05 12.77 7.95
N VAL A 321 -1.63 11.55 7.65
CA VAL A 321 -0.65 10.78 8.42
C VAL A 321 0.73 10.98 7.79
N ASP A 322 1.76 11.18 8.62
CA ASP A 322 3.13 11.27 8.13
C ASP A 322 3.63 9.90 7.65
N THR A 323 4.19 9.84 6.44
CA THR A 323 4.85 8.66 5.88
C THR A 323 5.93 8.09 6.80
N ALA A 324 6.59 8.94 7.57
CA ALA A 324 7.59 8.52 8.57
C ALA A 324 7.03 7.52 9.60
N MET A 325 5.72 7.58 9.91
CA MET A 325 5.08 6.62 10.82
C MET A 325 5.02 5.21 10.22
N LEU A 326 4.70 5.08 8.92
CA LEU A 326 4.74 3.79 8.24
C LEU A 326 6.15 3.22 8.21
N GLU A 327 7.14 4.05 7.86
CA GLU A 327 8.54 3.65 7.89
C GLU A 327 9.04 3.25 9.29
N HIS A 328 8.53 3.91 10.34
CA HIS A 328 8.82 3.55 11.72
C HIS A 328 8.33 2.12 12.05
N CYS A 329 7.07 1.79 11.71
CA CYS A 329 6.54 0.44 11.91
C CYS A 329 7.35 -0.63 11.16
N VAL A 330 7.76 -0.32 9.92
CA VAL A 330 8.64 -1.19 9.13
C VAL A 330 10.00 -1.39 9.81
N ARG A 331 10.60 -0.33 10.36
CA ARG A 331 11.89 -0.43 11.10
C ARG A 331 11.75 -1.28 12.37
N GLU A 332 10.68 -1.11 13.12
CA GLU A 332 10.45 -1.89 14.34
C GLU A 332 10.32 -3.38 14.02
N ASP A 333 9.51 -3.75 13.03
CA ASP A 333 9.35 -5.15 12.61
C ASP A 333 10.68 -5.74 12.11
N LEU A 334 11.35 -5.07 11.17
CA LEU A 334 12.61 -5.55 10.61
C LEU A 334 13.75 -5.56 11.65
N ASN A 335 13.73 -4.65 12.61
CA ASN A 335 14.71 -4.66 13.69
C ASN A 335 14.61 -5.94 14.56
N ALA A 336 13.42 -6.44 14.75
CA ALA A 336 13.19 -7.67 15.51
C ALA A 336 13.57 -8.94 14.72
N HIS A 337 13.31 -8.95 13.40
CA HIS A 337 13.33 -10.21 12.65
C HIS A 337 14.41 -10.30 11.56
N ALA A 338 14.88 -9.17 11.00
CA ALA A 338 15.78 -9.18 9.86
C ALA A 338 17.22 -9.54 10.24
N PRO A 339 17.83 -10.57 9.63
CA PRO A 339 19.23 -10.93 9.86
C PRO A 339 20.18 -9.78 9.55
N ARG A 340 21.24 -9.62 10.36
CA ARG A 340 22.29 -8.61 10.16
C ARG A 340 23.35 -9.18 9.23
N MET A 341 23.46 -8.65 8.02
CA MET A 341 24.39 -9.08 6.99
C MET A 341 25.41 -7.98 6.69
N MET A 342 26.59 -8.35 6.20
CA MET A 342 27.60 -7.37 5.83
C MET A 342 27.55 -7.08 4.32
N ALA A 343 27.45 -5.79 3.99
CA ALA A 343 27.52 -5.27 2.63
C ALA A 343 28.28 -3.96 2.68
N ILE A 344 29.04 -3.66 1.64
CA ILE A 344 29.85 -2.45 1.49
C ILE A 344 29.38 -1.71 0.26
N LEU A 345 28.78 -0.55 0.44
CA LEU A 345 28.19 0.26 -0.63
C LEU A 345 29.22 1.11 -1.37
N ASP A 346 30.19 1.64 -0.64
CA ASP A 346 31.33 2.40 -1.20
C ASP A 346 32.66 1.79 -0.72
N PRO A 347 33.16 0.77 -1.41
CA PRO A 347 34.27 -0.04 -0.93
C PRO A 347 35.59 0.73 -0.92
N LEU A 348 36.28 0.67 0.23
CA LEU A 348 37.64 1.10 0.44
C LEU A 348 38.47 -0.13 0.82
N LYS A 349 39.59 -0.33 0.12
CA LYS A 349 40.49 -1.45 0.40
C LYS A 349 41.21 -1.27 1.73
N LEU A 350 41.30 -2.35 2.54
CA LEU A 350 42.05 -2.42 3.77
C LEU A 350 43.00 -3.62 3.72
N ILE A 351 44.27 -3.41 4.00
CA ILE A 351 45.29 -4.47 4.03
C ILE A 351 45.76 -4.67 5.47
N VAL A 352 45.66 -5.92 5.95
CA VAL A 352 46.18 -6.32 7.24
C VAL A 352 47.62 -6.78 7.05
N GLU A 353 48.61 -5.91 7.32
CA GLU A 353 50.02 -6.10 6.98
C GLU A 353 50.66 -7.32 7.66
N ASN A 354 50.36 -7.52 8.93
CA ASN A 354 50.90 -8.62 9.72
C ASN A 354 50.08 -9.93 9.65
N TRP A 355 49.08 -9.99 8.75
CA TRP A 355 48.36 -11.22 8.45
C TRP A 355 49.19 -12.12 7.54
N PRO A 356 49.34 -13.42 7.83
CA PRO A 356 50.12 -14.33 7.00
C PRO A 356 49.59 -14.39 5.57
N GLU A 357 50.50 -14.30 4.61
CA GLU A 357 50.14 -14.32 3.18
C GLU A 357 49.47 -15.64 2.80
N GLY A 358 48.38 -15.58 2.01
CA GLY A 358 47.61 -16.71 1.56
C GLY A 358 46.73 -17.39 2.63
N LYS A 359 46.89 -17.03 3.91
CA LYS A 359 46.05 -17.57 5.00
C LYS A 359 44.64 -17.01 4.92
N THR A 360 43.65 -17.89 5.05
CA THR A 360 42.23 -17.54 5.28
C THR A 360 41.75 -18.23 6.55
N GLU A 361 40.94 -17.58 7.34
CA GLU A 361 40.36 -18.09 8.57
C GLU A 361 38.85 -17.82 8.60
N GLU A 362 38.06 -18.75 9.13
CA GLU A 362 36.64 -18.53 9.36
C GLU A 362 36.42 -17.89 10.73
N VAL A 363 35.64 -16.84 10.76
CA VAL A 363 35.15 -16.19 11.98
C VAL A 363 33.62 -16.29 12.04
N GLU A 364 33.09 -16.31 13.26
CA GLU A 364 31.65 -16.40 13.47
C GLU A 364 31.02 -15.01 13.67
N VAL A 365 29.93 -14.76 12.94
CA VAL A 365 29.14 -13.54 13.05
C VAL A 365 27.67 -13.90 13.27
N GLU A 366 27.06 -13.33 14.30
CA GLU A 366 25.65 -13.56 14.60
C GLU A 366 24.73 -12.95 13.53
N TYR A 367 23.59 -13.61 13.28
CA TYR A 367 22.52 -13.07 12.44
C TYR A 367 21.69 -12.02 13.18
N LEU A 368 21.36 -12.25 14.44
CA LEU A 368 20.67 -11.30 15.30
C LEU A 368 21.51 -11.00 16.56
N PRO A 369 21.38 -9.81 17.15
CA PRO A 369 22.17 -9.42 18.33
C PRO A 369 22.01 -10.32 19.55
N ASP A 370 20.86 -10.96 19.70
CA ASP A 370 20.53 -11.92 20.77
C ASP A 370 20.97 -13.35 20.46
N CYS A 371 21.58 -13.58 19.31
CA CYS A 371 21.98 -14.89 18.80
C CYS A 371 20.84 -15.93 18.66
N SER A 372 19.57 -15.50 18.72
CA SER A 372 18.41 -16.40 18.67
C SER A 372 18.33 -17.24 17.39
N THR A 373 18.84 -16.71 16.27
CA THR A 373 18.87 -17.37 14.96
C THR A 373 20.23 -17.99 14.61
N GLY A 374 21.17 -18.00 15.57
CA GLY A 374 22.48 -18.59 15.40
C GLY A 374 23.53 -17.65 14.78
N LYS A 375 24.62 -18.26 14.30
CA LYS A 375 25.76 -17.56 13.72
C LYS A 375 26.11 -18.16 12.35
N ARG A 376 26.74 -17.36 11.50
CA ARG A 376 27.32 -17.79 10.23
C ARG A 376 28.84 -17.67 10.25
N LYS A 377 29.47 -18.39 9.36
CA LYS A 377 30.91 -18.35 9.15
C LYS A 377 31.23 -17.38 8.03
N VAL A 378 32.12 -16.43 8.30
CA VAL A 378 32.61 -15.45 7.34
C VAL A 378 34.12 -15.60 7.22
N SER A 379 34.64 -15.65 6.00
CA SER A 379 36.07 -15.76 5.78
C SER A 379 36.80 -14.46 6.10
N PHE A 380 37.91 -14.53 6.81
CA PHE A 380 38.81 -13.41 7.09
C PHE A 380 40.18 -13.66 6.44
N GLY A 381 40.75 -12.61 5.87
CA GLY A 381 42.02 -12.68 5.17
C GLY A 381 42.83 -11.42 5.28
N ARG A 382 43.93 -11.34 4.48
CA ARG A 382 44.84 -10.18 4.47
C ARG A 382 44.20 -8.94 3.82
N GLU A 383 43.44 -9.13 2.75
CA GLU A 383 42.80 -8.05 1.98
C GLU A 383 41.31 -8.00 2.30
N LEU A 384 40.85 -6.86 2.74
CA LEU A 384 39.46 -6.63 3.12
C LEU A 384 38.91 -5.41 2.38
N TYR A 385 37.58 -5.28 2.39
CA TYR A 385 36.87 -4.04 2.06
C TYR A 385 36.12 -3.54 3.29
N ILE A 386 36.12 -2.22 3.46
CA ILE A 386 35.34 -1.49 4.46
C ILE A 386 34.57 -0.37 3.78
N GLU A 387 33.59 0.23 4.44
CA GLU A 387 32.97 1.45 3.92
C GLU A 387 34.00 2.59 3.88
N ARG A 388 34.02 3.34 2.79
CA ARG A 388 34.91 4.51 2.66
C ARG A 388 34.72 5.50 3.80
N GLU A 389 33.48 5.71 4.24
CA GLU A 389 33.16 6.61 5.36
C GLU A 389 33.70 6.10 6.72
N ASP A 390 34.10 4.83 6.80
CA ASP A 390 34.68 4.25 8.02
C ASP A 390 36.15 4.62 8.24
N PHE A 391 36.80 5.23 7.24
CA PHE A 391 38.15 5.78 7.38
C PHE A 391 38.18 7.30 7.15
N ASN A 392 38.87 8.00 8.02
CA ASN A 392 39.12 9.46 7.86
C ASN A 392 40.49 9.82 8.38
N CYS A 393 41.40 10.26 7.46
CA CYS A 393 42.76 10.65 7.81
C CYS A 393 42.85 11.98 8.60
N ASN A 394 41.80 12.82 8.50
CA ASN A 394 41.71 14.13 9.20
C ASN A 394 40.52 14.14 10.19
N ALA A 395 40.25 13.00 10.84
CA ALA A 395 39.06 12.82 11.65
C ALA A 395 38.98 13.73 12.87
N PRO A 396 37.80 14.28 13.20
CA PRO A 396 37.60 15.06 14.41
C PRO A 396 37.69 14.17 15.67
N ASN A 397 37.88 14.79 16.84
CA ASN A 397 38.06 14.06 18.11
C ASN A 397 36.93 13.11 18.48
N LYS A 398 35.69 13.37 18.06
CA LYS A 398 34.51 12.52 18.32
C LYS A 398 34.22 11.48 17.23
N TYR A 399 35.15 11.25 16.30
CA TYR A 399 35.04 10.20 15.29
C TYR A 399 35.51 8.87 15.88
N PHE A 400 34.60 7.91 16.00
CA PHE A 400 34.84 6.60 16.63
C PHE A 400 34.95 5.45 15.62
N ARG A 401 35.39 5.77 14.40
CA ARG A 401 35.71 4.80 13.33
C ARG A 401 37.24 4.79 13.11
N LEU A 402 37.69 4.16 12.05
CA LEU A 402 39.12 4.03 11.77
C LEU A 402 39.76 5.36 11.37
N LYS A 403 40.88 5.69 12.00
CA LYS A 403 41.71 6.87 11.72
C LYS A 403 43.17 6.58 12.04
N PRO A 404 44.12 7.42 11.61
CA PRO A 404 45.54 7.21 11.89
C PRO A 404 45.82 6.90 13.35
N GLU A 405 46.67 5.88 13.56
CA GLU A 405 47.12 5.42 14.89
C GLU A 405 45.99 4.94 15.86
N CYS A 406 44.76 4.83 15.39
CA CYS A 406 43.63 4.41 16.21
C CYS A 406 43.20 2.98 15.92
N GLU A 407 42.59 2.37 16.95
CA GLU A 407 42.05 1.01 16.90
C GLU A 407 40.55 1.01 16.67
N VAL A 408 40.10 0.05 15.86
CA VAL A 408 38.69 -0.32 15.75
C VAL A 408 38.53 -1.83 15.78
N ARG A 409 37.34 -2.30 16.15
CA ARG A 409 36.96 -3.68 16.08
C ARG A 409 36.34 -3.97 14.70
N LEU A 410 36.89 -4.94 14.00
CA LEU A 410 36.22 -5.57 12.85
C LEU A 410 35.18 -6.55 13.38
N LYS A 411 33.93 -6.38 13.02
CA LYS A 411 32.77 -7.16 13.54
C LYS A 411 33.03 -8.68 13.49
N GLY A 412 33.00 -9.33 14.65
CA GLY A 412 33.19 -10.77 14.77
C GLY A 412 34.62 -11.29 14.51
N ALA A 413 35.57 -10.41 14.13
CA ALA A 413 36.92 -10.80 13.77
C ALA A 413 37.96 -10.30 14.80
N TYR A 414 38.70 -9.26 14.49
CA TYR A 414 39.84 -8.79 15.30
C TYR A 414 39.78 -7.27 15.53
N VAL A 415 40.56 -6.80 16.48
CA VAL A 415 40.89 -5.38 16.60
C VAL A 415 42.06 -5.08 15.66
N VAL A 416 41.89 -4.01 14.86
CA VAL A 416 42.94 -3.52 13.96
C VAL A 416 43.31 -2.09 14.29
N ARG A 417 44.57 -1.73 14.02
CA ARG A 417 45.11 -0.37 14.17
C ARG A 417 45.64 0.12 12.82
N CYS A 418 45.24 1.32 12.40
CA CYS A 418 45.75 1.93 11.18
C CYS A 418 47.21 2.34 11.35
N SER A 419 48.09 1.89 10.44
CA SER A 419 49.50 2.27 10.36
C SER A 419 49.72 3.40 9.35
N HIS A 420 49.19 3.27 8.14
CA HIS A 420 49.33 4.28 7.09
C HIS A 420 48.25 4.08 6.02
N TRP A 421 48.22 4.91 4.99
CA TRP A 421 47.29 4.87 3.87
C TRP A 421 47.88 5.40 2.59
N ASP A 422 47.39 4.97 1.44
CA ASP A 422 47.72 5.52 0.12
C ASP A 422 46.58 6.41 -0.38
N THR A 423 46.98 7.41 -1.20
CA THR A 423 46.04 8.29 -1.90
C THR A 423 46.32 8.32 -3.40
N ASP A 424 45.28 8.64 -4.17
CA ASP A 424 45.39 8.93 -5.61
C ASP A 424 45.97 10.36 -5.82
N GLU A 425 46.15 10.73 -7.10
CA GLU A 425 46.64 12.08 -7.49
C GLU A 425 45.70 13.20 -7.06
N SER A 426 44.44 12.93 -6.80
CA SER A 426 43.41 13.85 -6.32
C SER A 426 43.35 13.94 -4.79
N GLY A 427 44.16 13.14 -4.09
CA GLY A 427 44.16 13.06 -2.62
C GLY A 427 43.12 12.17 -2.00
N ASN A 428 42.34 11.42 -2.80
CA ASN A 428 41.36 10.45 -2.28
C ASN A 428 42.10 9.21 -1.77
N VAL A 429 41.70 8.71 -0.61
CA VAL A 429 42.24 7.48 -0.05
C VAL A 429 41.85 6.29 -0.90
N THR A 430 42.84 5.49 -1.30
CA THR A 430 42.67 4.28 -2.14
C THR A 430 42.85 3.00 -1.36
N THR A 431 43.76 2.98 -0.38
CA THR A 431 44.06 1.81 0.45
C THR A 431 44.44 2.24 1.86
N VAL A 432 43.95 1.51 2.84
CA VAL A 432 44.31 1.68 4.25
C VAL A 432 45.09 0.46 4.71
N TYR A 433 46.20 0.68 5.40
CA TYR A 433 47.06 -0.38 5.95
C TYR A 433 46.89 -0.44 7.47
N CYS A 434 46.68 -1.66 7.97
CA CYS A 434 46.45 -1.91 9.40
C CYS A 434 47.26 -3.11 9.89
N THR A 435 47.53 -3.11 11.17
CA THR A 435 47.98 -4.29 11.87
C THR A 435 46.84 -4.83 12.75
N TYR A 436 46.68 -6.17 12.82
CA TYR A 436 45.71 -6.78 13.69
C TYR A 436 46.37 -7.27 14.98
N ASP A 437 45.58 -7.36 16.07
CA ASP A 437 45.98 -7.93 17.33
C ASP A 437 45.46 -9.38 17.43
N PRO A 438 46.37 -10.40 17.37
CA PRO A 438 45.98 -11.81 17.40
C PRO A 438 45.23 -12.24 18.66
N ALA A 439 45.42 -11.51 19.78
CA ALA A 439 44.79 -11.83 21.07
C ALA A 439 43.30 -11.43 21.11
N THR A 440 42.81 -10.72 20.08
CA THR A 440 41.45 -10.15 20.05
C THR A 440 40.49 -10.92 19.13
N ARG A 441 40.72 -12.21 18.93
CA ARG A 441 39.86 -13.06 18.09
C ARG A 441 38.42 -13.01 18.59
N GLY A 442 37.45 -12.89 17.65
CA GLY A 442 36.04 -12.68 17.97
C GLY A 442 35.70 -11.23 18.35
N GLY A 443 36.70 -10.34 18.36
CA GLY A 443 36.54 -8.94 18.76
C GLY A 443 36.60 -8.73 20.26
N GLU A 444 36.94 -9.75 21.04
CA GLU A 444 37.07 -9.67 22.50
C GLU A 444 38.46 -9.10 22.91
N CYS A 445 38.47 -8.12 23.80
CA CYS A 445 39.70 -7.60 24.38
C CYS A 445 39.43 -6.92 25.73
N GLU A 446 40.44 -6.90 26.63
CA GLU A 446 40.34 -6.25 27.95
C GLU A 446 40.28 -4.70 27.83
N ARG A 447 40.89 -4.15 26.79
CA ARG A 447 40.87 -2.68 26.56
C ARG A 447 39.61 -2.20 25.88
N LYS A 448 39.18 -0.99 26.20
CA LYS A 448 37.97 -0.39 25.67
C LYS A 448 38.17 0.08 24.23
N ILE A 449 37.62 -0.63 23.26
CA ILE A 449 37.53 -0.24 21.85
C ILE A 449 36.19 0.42 21.61
N LYS A 450 36.18 1.68 21.18
CA LYS A 450 34.95 2.48 21.02
C LYS A 450 34.20 2.22 19.71
N GLY A 451 34.92 1.89 18.63
CA GLY A 451 34.35 1.69 17.30
C GLY A 451 34.29 0.22 16.89
N THR A 452 33.19 -0.17 16.25
CA THR A 452 33.08 -1.43 15.52
C THR A 452 32.60 -1.11 14.11
N ILE A 453 33.31 -1.63 13.11
CA ILE A 453 32.99 -1.51 11.70
C ILE A 453 32.76 -2.88 11.09
N HIS A 454 31.93 -2.95 10.04
CA HIS A 454 31.76 -4.16 9.24
C HIS A 454 32.77 -4.18 8.09
N TRP A 455 32.96 -5.33 7.52
CA TRP A 455 34.01 -5.59 6.53
C TRP A 455 33.66 -6.78 5.67
N LEU A 456 34.34 -6.92 4.52
CA LEU A 456 34.26 -8.09 3.64
C LEU A 456 35.65 -8.56 3.26
N ASN A 457 35.85 -9.87 3.11
CA ASN A 457 37.06 -10.43 2.55
C ASN A 457 37.09 -10.17 1.03
N ALA A 458 38.13 -9.51 0.54
CA ALA A 458 38.25 -9.18 -0.88
C ALA A 458 38.25 -10.41 -1.81
N LYS A 459 38.66 -11.57 -1.30
CA LYS A 459 38.70 -12.82 -2.07
C LYS A 459 37.30 -13.37 -2.38
N ASP A 460 36.33 -13.19 -1.47
CA ASP A 460 35.04 -13.86 -1.53
C ASP A 460 33.88 -12.89 -1.83
N ALA A 461 34.08 -11.60 -1.57
CA ALA A 461 33.04 -10.58 -1.76
C ALA A 461 32.43 -10.65 -3.15
N LYS A 462 31.10 -10.56 -3.23
CA LYS A 462 30.35 -10.64 -4.48
C LYS A 462 29.82 -9.26 -4.88
N PRO A 463 29.94 -8.90 -6.16
CA PRO A 463 29.31 -7.67 -6.64
C PRO A 463 27.78 -7.78 -6.57
N ALA A 464 27.12 -6.69 -6.24
CA ALA A 464 25.67 -6.57 -6.19
C ALA A 464 25.23 -5.18 -6.63
N GLU A 465 24.04 -5.11 -7.23
CA GLU A 465 23.36 -3.85 -7.50
C GLU A 465 22.48 -3.48 -6.28
N ILE A 466 22.64 -2.27 -5.79
CA ILE A 466 21.82 -1.76 -4.68
C ILE A 466 21.00 -0.58 -5.18
N ARG A 467 19.69 -0.66 -4.99
CA ARG A 467 18.72 0.37 -5.35
C ARG A 467 18.31 1.13 -4.10
N LEU A 468 18.67 2.39 -4.03
CA LEU A 468 18.35 3.29 -2.93
C LEU A 468 17.17 4.15 -3.34
N TYR A 469 16.03 3.96 -2.66
CA TYR A 469 14.80 4.68 -2.93
C TYR A 469 14.62 5.81 -1.93
N GLU A 470 14.20 6.98 -2.44
CA GLU A 470 13.71 8.13 -1.71
C GLU A 470 12.25 8.40 -2.10
N ASP A 471 11.60 9.37 -1.45
CA ASP A 471 10.23 9.75 -1.78
C ASP A 471 10.11 10.11 -3.26
N LEU A 472 9.04 9.61 -3.90
CA LEU A 472 8.76 9.89 -5.32
C LEU A 472 8.41 11.35 -5.54
N LEU A 473 7.80 12.02 -4.54
CA LEU A 473 7.45 13.43 -4.57
C LEU A 473 8.34 14.23 -3.63
N LEU A 474 8.76 15.39 -4.09
CA LEU A 474 9.32 16.43 -3.22
C LEU A 474 8.21 17.01 -2.34
N PRO A 475 8.53 17.45 -1.10
CA PRO A 475 7.59 18.13 -0.23
C PRO A 475 6.93 19.32 -0.93
N GLU A 476 5.65 19.54 -0.67
CA GLU A 476 4.92 20.72 -1.15
C GLU A 476 5.36 21.96 -0.36
N ALA A 477 5.74 23.03 -1.06
CA ALA A 477 5.99 24.28 -0.42
C ALA A 477 4.65 24.95 -0.03
N GLU A 478 4.56 25.55 1.16
CA GLU A 478 3.35 26.23 1.60
C GLU A 478 2.89 27.28 0.56
N GLY A 479 1.67 27.15 0.07
CA GLY A 479 1.03 28.08 -0.85
C GLY A 479 1.33 27.89 -2.33
N GLU A 480 2.05 26.85 -2.73
CA GLU A 480 2.28 26.50 -4.13
C GLU A 480 1.42 25.30 -4.56
N GLU A 481 0.35 25.55 -5.33
CA GLU A 481 -0.36 24.51 -6.06
C GLU A 481 0.42 24.16 -7.34
N LYS A 482 1.29 23.15 -7.27
CA LYS A 482 1.99 22.60 -8.44
C LYS A 482 1.31 21.35 -8.95
N GLU A 483 1.37 21.14 -10.26
CA GLU A 483 0.99 19.84 -10.80
C GLU A 483 1.93 18.77 -10.22
N PHE A 484 1.41 17.56 -9.92
CA PHE A 484 2.20 16.52 -9.24
C PHE A 484 3.47 16.13 -10.02
N THR A 485 3.45 16.23 -11.36
CA THR A 485 4.61 15.96 -12.22
C THR A 485 5.77 16.92 -12.00
N GLU A 486 5.50 18.17 -11.59
CA GLU A 486 6.53 19.17 -11.26
C GLU A 486 7.17 18.92 -9.90
N ARG A 487 6.55 18.07 -9.08
CA ARG A 487 7.03 17.66 -7.76
C ARG A 487 7.78 16.33 -7.79
N LEU A 488 7.91 15.68 -8.94
CA LEU A 488 8.64 14.42 -9.04
C LEU A 488 10.10 14.61 -8.63
N ASN A 489 10.56 13.75 -7.72
CA ASN A 489 11.93 13.78 -7.24
C ASN A 489 12.86 13.08 -8.25
N PRO A 490 13.76 13.80 -8.93
CA PRO A 490 14.68 13.22 -9.89
C PRO A 490 15.67 12.23 -9.24
N ASN A 491 15.88 12.34 -7.94
CA ASN A 491 16.75 11.47 -7.15
C ASN A 491 15.98 10.38 -6.38
N SER A 492 14.73 10.11 -6.76
CA SER A 492 13.90 9.10 -6.10
C SER A 492 14.45 7.67 -6.22
N LEU A 493 15.36 7.43 -7.14
CA LEU A 493 16.11 6.18 -7.31
C LEU A 493 17.58 6.49 -7.57
N THR A 494 18.46 5.97 -6.72
CA THR A 494 19.92 5.94 -6.93
C THR A 494 20.37 4.48 -6.98
N VAL A 495 21.10 4.11 -8.02
CA VAL A 495 21.66 2.76 -8.18
C VAL A 495 23.16 2.81 -7.90
N VAL A 496 23.63 1.95 -7.00
CA VAL A 496 25.05 1.82 -6.64
C VAL A 496 25.52 0.38 -6.85
N ASN A 497 26.77 0.23 -7.24
CA ASN A 497 27.43 -1.06 -7.30
C ASN A 497 28.17 -1.29 -5.99
N ALA A 498 27.76 -2.30 -5.26
CA ALA A 498 28.25 -2.64 -3.94
C ALA A 498 28.94 -4.01 -3.93
N LEU A 499 29.54 -4.32 -2.78
CA LEU A 499 30.04 -5.66 -2.48
C LEU A 499 29.22 -6.24 -1.33
N VAL A 500 28.88 -7.52 -1.42
CA VAL A 500 28.11 -8.25 -0.40
C VAL A 500 28.83 -9.53 -0.02
N GLU A 501 28.55 -10.03 1.20
CA GLU A 501 29.05 -11.34 1.61
C GLU A 501 28.47 -12.46 0.73
N PRO A 502 29.22 -13.57 0.53
CA PRO A 502 28.85 -14.65 -0.40
C PRO A 502 27.46 -15.24 -0.16
N GLU A 503 27.04 -15.32 1.09
CA GLU A 503 25.74 -15.86 1.45
C GLU A 503 24.57 -15.02 0.88
N LEU A 504 24.73 -13.69 0.81
CA LEU A 504 23.71 -12.81 0.21
C LEU A 504 23.53 -13.07 -1.29
N ALA A 505 24.59 -13.47 -1.99
CA ALA A 505 24.53 -13.82 -3.40
C ALA A 505 23.82 -15.16 -3.69
N GLN A 506 23.31 -15.85 -2.68
CA GLN A 506 22.58 -17.11 -2.80
C GLN A 506 21.15 -17.03 -2.27
N LYS A 507 20.69 -15.83 -1.90
CA LYS A 507 19.33 -15.63 -1.37
C LYS A 507 18.32 -15.52 -2.52
N GLU A 508 17.09 -15.93 -2.21
CA GLU A 508 15.98 -15.82 -3.14
C GLU A 508 15.34 -14.41 -3.13
N PRO A 509 14.66 -13.99 -4.18
CA PRO A 509 13.85 -12.78 -4.18
C PRO A 509 12.91 -12.71 -2.97
N GLY A 510 12.76 -11.53 -2.38
CA GLY A 510 11.96 -11.32 -1.17
C GLY A 510 12.72 -11.56 0.14
N TYR A 511 13.95 -12.04 0.11
CA TYR A 511 14.79 -12.15 1.32
C TYR A 511 15.09 -10.77 1.90
N ARG A 512 14.76 -10.56 3.17
CA ARG A 512 14.94 -9.30 3.89
C ARG A 512 16.10 -9.42 4.87
N CYS A 513 16.94 -8.40 4.93
CA CYS A 513 18.04 -8.33 5.88
C CYS A 513 18.39 -6.88 6.23
N GLN A 514 19.12 -6.70 7.30
CA GLN A 514 19.81 -5.43 7.56
C GLN A 514 21.21 -5.49 6.98
N PHE A 515 21.56 -4.56 6.08
CA PHE A 515 22.98 -4.29 5.83
C PHE A 515 23.49 -3.50 7.03
N MET A 516 24.39 -4.13 7.77
CA MET A 516 24.87 -3.62 9.06
C MET A 516 25.24 -2.15 8.98
N ARG A 517 24.68 -1.35 9.88
CA ARG A 517 24.94 0.10 10.01
C ARG A 517 24.46 0.96 8.83
N THR A 518 23.81 0.37 7.82
CA THR A 518 23.39 1.05 6.58
C THR A 518 21.88 1.20 6.49
N GLY A 519 21.13 0.09 6.57
CA GLY A 519 19.68 0.09 6.40
C GLY A 519 19.12 -1.32 6.29
N TYR A 520 17.81 -1.40 5.99
CA TYR A 520 17.14 -2.65 5.69
C TYR A 520 16.93 -2.79 4.19
N PHE A 521 17.18 -4.00 3.69
CA PHE A 521 17.19 -4.30 2.26
C PHE A 521 16.42 -5.59 1.98
N CYS A 522 15.86 -5.66 0.76
CA CYS A 522 15.14 -6.82 0.24
C CYS A 522 15.75 -7.24 -1.10
N ALA A 523 15.97 -8.54 -1.30
CA ALA A 523 16.36 -9.08 -2.60
C ALA A 523 15.20 -8.86 -3.60
N ASP A 524 15.50 -8.17 -4.71
CA ASP A 524 14.52 -7.79 -5.73
C ASP A 524 14.11 -8.96 -6.62
N LEU A 525 12.97 -8.85 -7.29
CA LEU A 525 12.51 -9.80 -8.29
C LEU A 525 13.44 -9.90 -9.52
N ASP A 526 14.19 -8.82 -9.81
CA ASP A 526 15.20 -8.77 -10.88
C ASP A 526 16.51 -9.49 -10.50
N TYR A 527 16.59 -10.03 -9.28
CA TYR A 527 17.72 -10.80 -8.81
C TYR A 527 17.92 -12.05 -9.68
N THR A 528 19.15 -12.24 -10.16
CA THR A 528 19.61 -13.49 -10.76
C THR A 528 20.83 -13.98 -9.99
N GLY A 529 21.10 -15.29 -9.98
CA GLY A 529 22.26 -15.84 -9.28
C GLY A 529 23.61 -15.25 -9.73
N GLU A 530 23.67 -14.66 -10.93
CA GLU A 530 24.85 -13.97 -11.44
C GLU A 530 24.90 -12.49 -11.08
N ARG A 531 23.73 -11.87 -10.82
CA ARG A 531 23.60 -10.46 -10.48
C ARG A 531 22.62 -10.28 -9.31
N PRO A 532 23.12 -10.29 -8.08
CA PRO A 532 22.33 -9.93 -6.91
C PRO A 532 21.83 -8.48 -6.98
N VAL A 533 20.53 -8.26 -6.76
CA VAL A 533 19.89 -6.95 -6.73
C VAL A 533 19.15 -6.79 -5.41
N PHE A 534 19.38 -5.69 -4.70
CA PHE A 534 18.72 -5.41 -3.43
C PHE A 534 18.07 -4.03 -3.42
N ASN A 535 16.82 -3.99 -3.01
CA ASN A 535 16.04 -2.78 -2.78
C ASN A 535 16.22 -2.29 -1.35
N ARG A 536 16.54 -1.03 -1.14
CA ARG A 536 16.48 -0.43 0.20
C ARG A 536 15.01 -0.30 0.62
N ILE A 537 14.65 -0.97 1.72
CA ILE A 537 13.33 -0.88 2.33
C ILE A 537 13.22 0.46 3.05
N VAL A 538 14.01 0.63 4.11
CA VAL A 538 14.12 1.86 4.92
C VAL A 538 15.54 2.03 5.46
N GLY A 539 15.93 3.27 5.76
CA GLY A 539 17.19 3.57 6.45
C GLY A 539 17.12 3.22 7.95
N LEU A 540 18.29 3.24 8.64
CA LEU A 540 18.34 3.00 10.09
C LEU A 540 17.87 4.18 10.92
N LYS A 541 18.02 5.42 10.42
CA LYS A 541 17.59 6.61 11.15
C LYS A 541 16.07 6.71 11.10
N ASP A 542 15.50 6.85 12.28
CA ASP A 542 14.09 7.11 12.44
C ASP A 542 13.83 8.62 12.44
N SER A 543 12.96 9.10 11.58
CA SER A 543 12.52 10.49 11.50
C SER A 543 11.17 10.72 12.21
N PHE A 544 10.47 9.65 12.57
CA PHE A 544 9.19 9.73 13.28
C PHE A 544 9.40 10.21 14.71
N LYS A 545 8.61 11.18 15.12
CA LYS A 545 8.52 11.65 16.51
C LYS A 545 7.11 11.38 17.00
N ALA A 546 7.00 10.44 17.94
CA ALA A 546 5.72 10.04 18.56
C ALA A 546 5.06 11.21 19.31
#